data_03232f785a57cbc49fd35b9e39faad6d
#
_entry.id   03232f785a57cbc49fd35b9e39faad6d
#
_cell.length_a   1.000
_cell.length_b   1.000
_cell.length_c   1.000
_cell.angle_alpha   90.00
_cell.angle_beta   90.00
_cell.angle_gamma   90.00
#
_symmetry.space_group_name_H-M   'P 1'
#
loop_
_entity.id
_entity.type
_entity.pdbx_description
1 polymer ?
#
loop_
_entity_poly.entity_id
_entity_poly.type
_entity_poly.pdbx_seq_one_letter_code
_entity_poly.pdbx_strand_id
1 'polypeptide(L)'
;VKAVGVLYNSTGTRRCNDLFIFQRNLGGYRFQTCNELMMATCGNGVTDMFFPYTWNATAERERCWKEFGVWPDFYRTIMLYGGDSFETATNIIFSNGELDPWSAVGVLEPPSDDVVVLLIPGVAHHADLRFSRPSDSPELVRARQIEKNYIRHWISNFADVGDRRLQVLVDRVSDKKKQRKRKLLIKHLL
;
A
#
# COMPACT_ATOMS: atom_id res chain seq x y z
N VAL A 1 26.69 21.70 7.57
CA VAL A 1 27.58 20.55 7.82
C VAL A 1 27.27 19.86 9.15
N LYS A 2 27.12 20.59 10.28
CA LYS A 2 26.79 19.97 11.58
C LYS A 2 25.43 19.26 11.59
N ALA A 3 24.39 19.84 10.99
CA ALA A 3 23.06 19.24 10.89
C ALA A 3 23.07 17.92 10.10
N VAL A 4 23.82 17.87 8.99
CA VAL A 4 24.03 16.65 8.20
C VAL A 4 24.74 15.58 9.04
N GLY A 5 25.71 15.97 9.87
CA GLY A 5 26.41 15.08 10.79
C GLY A 5 25.47 14.45 11.83
N VAL A 6 24.48 15.19 12.34
CA VAL A 6 23.50 14.65 13.29
C VAL A 6 22.65 13.54 12.64
N LEU A 7 22.26 13.68 11.38
CA LEU A 7 21.45 12.69 10.69
C LEU A 7 22.27 11.47 10.23
N TYR A 8 23.40 11.70 9.56
CA TYR A 8 24.16 10.63 8.89
C TYR A 8 25.34 10.08 9.68
N ASN A 9 25.69 10.71 10.78
CA ASN A 9 26.77 10.30 11.68
C ASN A 9 26.41 10.52 13.17
N SER A 10 25.20 10.20 13.56
CA SER A 10 24.68 10.38 14.92
C SER A 10 25.52 9.64 15.98
N THR A 11 26.15 8.55 15.59
CA THR A 11 27.07 7.78 16.46
C THR A 11 28.47 8.34 16.53
N GLY A 12 28.82 9.33 15.68
CA GLY A 12 30.16 9.93 15.62
C GLY A 12 31.28 9.00 15.11
N THR A 13 30.94 7.82 14.62
CA THR A 13 31.91 6.77 14.25
C THR A 13 32.53 6.99 12.85
N ARG A 14 31.94 7.84 12.04
CA ARG A 14 32.42 8.11 10.68
C ARG A 14 33.26 9.36 10.63
N ARG A 15 34.46 9.27 10.04
CA ARG A 15 35.32 10.43 9.79
C ARG A 15 34.82 11.30 8.63
N CYS A 16 34.18 10.71 7.63
CA CYS A 16 33.64 11.39 6.44
C CYS A 16 32.30 10.78 6.08
N ASN A 17 31.42 11.61 5.50
CA ASN A 17 30.20 11.15 4.83
C ASN A 17 30.47 11.11 3.33
N ASP A 18 30.26 9.95 2.70
CA ASP A 18 30.28 9.85 1.23
C ASP A 18 28.97 10.43 0.69
N LEU A 19 29.04 11.57 0.05
CA LEU A 19 27.88 12.24 -0.53
C LEU A 19 27.28 11.48 -1.72
N PHE A 20 28.01 10.53 -2.28
CA PHE A 20 27.57 9.71 -3.41
C PHE A 20 27.01 8.33 -2.99
N ILE A 21 27.13 7.95 -1.72
CA ILE A 21 26.65 6.65 -1.23
C ILE A 21 25.14 6.51 -1.43
N PHE A 22 24.43 7.61 -1.32
CA PHE A 22 22.98 7.67 -1.52
C PHE A 22 22.60 7.32 -2.96
N GLN A 23 23.37 7.78 -3.94
CA GLN A 23 23.11 7.48 -5.34
C GLN A 23 23.39 6.02 -5.70
N ARG A 24 24.38 5.39 -5.05
CA ARG A 24 24.74 3.99 -5.32
C ARG A 24 23.77 2.97 -4.73
N ASN A 25 23.14 3.27 -3.63
CA ASN A 25 22.25 2.32 -2.90
C ASN A 25 20.76 2.44 -3.25
N LEU A 26 20.36 3.38 -4.09
CA LEU A 26 18.97 3.55 -4.52
C LEU A 26 18.62 2.77 -5.80
N GLY A 27 19.48 1.85 -6.27
CA GLY A 27 19.39 1.25 -7.59
C GLY A 27 18.01 0.77 -8.00
N GLY A 28 17.35 -0.07 -7.20
CA GLY A 28 16.02 -0.58 -7.49
C GLY A 28 14.92 0.51 -7.43
N TYR A 29 14.95 1.34 -6.40
CA TYR A 29 13.97 2.41 -6.24
C TYR A 29 14.06 3.47 -7.34
N ARG A 30 15.26 3.89 -7.74
CA ARG A 30 15.44 4.83 -8.86
C ARG A 30 14.92 4.29 -10.18
N PHE A 31 15.07 3.00 -10.43
CA PHE A 31 14.47 2.34 -11.59
C PHE A 31 12.94 2.36 -11.49
N GLN A 32 12.38 2.02 -10.33
CA GLN A 32 10.93 2.05 -10.10
C GLN A 32 10.33 3.44 -10.29
N THR A 33 11.02 4.51 -9.87
CA THR A 33 10.57 5.89 -10.12
C THR A 33 10.54 6.25 -11.60
N CYS A 34 11.30 5.55 -12.44
CA CYS A 34 11.27 5.73 -13.89
C CYS A 34 10.23 4.85 -14.60
N ASN A 35 9.95 3.67 -14.07
CA ASN A 35 9.12 2.67 -14.75
C ASN A 35 7.68 2.59 -14.21
N GLU A 36 7.48 2.86 -12.91
CA GLU A 36 6.20 2.58 -12.25
C GLU A 36 5.65 3.74 -11.41
N LEU A 37 6.51 4.42 -10.63
CA LEU A 37 6.11 5.39 -9.62
C LEU A 37 6.66 6.78 -9.92
N MET A 38 6.22 7.38 -11.01
CA MET A 38 6.62 8.73 -11.33
C MET A 38 5.90 9.73 -10.42
N MET A 39 6.67 10.39 -9.56
CA MET A 39 6.15 11.41 -8.64
C MET A 39 6.71 12.79 -9.00
N ALA A 40 5.79 13.68 -9.34
CA ALA A 40 6.10 15.09 -9.52
C ALA A 40 6.28 15.76 -8.15
N THR A 41 7.43 16.35 -7.91
CA THR A 41 7.69 17.13 -6.70
C THR A 41 8.09 18.55 -7.09
N CYS A 42 7.63 19.54 -6.35
CA CYS A 42 7.99 20.95 -6.53
C CYS A 42 8.41 21.53 -5.18
N GLY A 43 9.27 22.53 -5.21
CA GLY A 43 9.58 23.38 -4.05
C GLY A 43 9.25 24.85 -4.38
N ASN A 44 8.71 25.59 -3.43
CA ASN A 44 8.41 27.02 -3.60
C ASN A 44 9.28 27.94 -2.72
N GLY A 45 9.99 27.37 -1.74
CA GLY A 45 10.86 28.11 -0.82
C GLY A 45 10.12 29.03 0.16
N VAL A 46 8.78 28.93 0.22
CA VAL A 46 7.92 29.74 1.11
C VAL A 46 7.23 28.85 2.14
N THR A 47 6.55 27.80 1.71
CA THR A 47 5.88 26.82 2.57
C THR A 47 6.76 25.59 2.86
N ASP A 48 7.90 25.51 2.20
CA ASP A 48 8.92 24.48 2.39
C ASP A 48 10.31 25.10 2.57
N MET A 49 11.29 24.30 2.98
CA MET A 49 12.66 24.74 3.24
C MET A 49 13.61 24.61 2.01
N PHE A 50 13.07 24.21 0.86
CA PHE A 50 13.86 23.94 -0.32
C PHE A 50 13.97 25.15 -1.23
N PHE A 51 14.96 25.16 -2.12
CA PHE A 51 15.01 26.17 -3.17
C PHE A 51 13.80 26.01 -4.10
N PRO A 52 13.22 27.11 -4.60
CA PRO A 52 12.15 27.04 -5.58
C PRO A 52 12.56 26.25 -6.81
N TYR A 53 11.82 25.22 -7.13
CA TYR A 53 12.02 24.42 -8.34
C TYR A 53 10.68 23.88 -8.83
N THR A 54 10.58 23.75 -10.13
CA THR A 54 9.41 23.18 -10.80
C THR A 54 9.79 21.83 -11.41
N TRP A 55 8.98 20.82 -11.17
CA TRP A 55 9.17 19.54 -11.82
C TRP A 55 8.98 19.65 -13.35
N ASN A 56 9.86 19.01 -14.10
CA ASN A 56 9.86 19.03 -15.56
C ASN A 56 9.78 17.61 -16.10
N ALA A 57 8.63 17.26 -16.71
CA ALA A 57 8.36 15.94 -17.25
C ALA A 57 9.35 15.52 -18.34
N THR A 58 9.77 16.46 -19.20
CA THR A 58 10.71 16.17 -20.29
C THR A 58 12.11 15.85 -19.74
N ALA A 59 12.61 16.68 -18.84
CA ALA A 59 13.89 16.47 -18.21
C ALA A 59 13.93 15.13 -17.44
N GLU A 60 12.82 14.77 -16.79
CA GLU A 60 12.73 13.51 -16.06
C GLU A 60 12.71 12.29 -16.99
N ARG A 61 12.01 12.37 -18.13
CA ARG A 61 12.06 11.34 -19.19
C ARG A 61 13.47 11.15 -19.74
N GLU A 62 14.15 12.24 -20.04
CA GLU A 62 15.53 12.20 -20.54
C GLU A 62 16.49 11.60 -19.52
N ARG A 63 16.33 11.94 -18.25
CA ARG A 63 17.10 11.34 -17.14
C ARG A 63 16.89 9.83 -17.07
N CYS A 64 15.64 9.37 -17.07
CA CYS A 64 15.29 7.97 -16.99
C CYS A 64 15.80 7.18 -18.21
N TRP A 65 15.69 7.76 -19.39
CA TRP A 65 16.24 7.16 -20.59
C TRP A 65 17.77 7.03 -20.55
N LYS A 66 18.46 8.09 -20.15
CA LYS A 66 19.92 8.10 -20.04
C LYS A 66 20.44 7.12 -18.99
N GLU A 67 19.74 6.98 -17.87
CA GLU A 67 20.20 6.17 -16.75
C GLU A 67 19.83 4.69 -16.89
N PHE A 68 18.63 4.40 -17.38
CA PHE A 68 18.05 3.05 -17.39
C PHE A 68 17.55 2.56 -18.74
N GLY A 69 17.57 3.36 -19.77
CA GLY A 69 16.99 3.03 -21.08
C GLY A 69 15.45 2.89 -21.06
N VAL A 70 14.81 3.49 -20.05
CA VAL A 70 13.36 3.44 -19.87
C VAL A 70 12.76 4.79 -20.21
N TRP A 71 11.68 4.78 -21.02
CA TRP A 71 10.88 5.95 -21.30
C TRP A 71 9.64 5.94 -20.42
N PRO A 72 9.53 6.82 -19.43
CA PRO A 72 8.41 6.82 -18.47
C PRO A 72 7.06 7.08 -19.12
N ASP A 73 6.07 6.26 -18.74
CA ASP A 73 4.67 6.50 -19.01
C ASP A 73 3.98 6.96 -17.71
N PHE A 74 3.71 8.26 -17.60
CA PHE A 74 3.13 8.87 -16.40
C PHE A 74 1.69 8.41 -16.10
N TYR A 75 1.00 7.88 -17.09
CA TYR A 75 -0.39 7.44 -16.96
C TYR A 75 -0.53 5.94 -16.77
N ARG A 76 0.51 5.17 -16.94
CA ARG A 76 0.45 3.70 -16.89
C ARG A 76 -0.12 3.19 -15.58
N THR A 77 0.38 3.67 -14.45
CA THR A 77 -0.10 3.24 -13.13
C THR A 77 -1.54 3.63 -12.90
N ILE A 78 -1.93 4.85 -13.28
CA ILE A 78 -3.30 5.33 -13.22
C ILE A 78 -4.23 4.45 -14.06
N MET A 79 -3.84 4.16 -15.28
CA MET A 79 -4.62 3.31 -16.19
C MET A 79 -4.73 1.86 -15.72
N LEU A 80 -3.68 1.30 -15.10
CA LEU A 80 -3.68 -0.09 -14.64
C LEU A 80 -4.44 -0.28 -13.33
N TYR A 81 -4.37 0.69 -12.42
CA TYR A 81 -4.88 0.55 -11.05
C TYR A 81 -6.04 1.49 -10.71
N GLY A 82 -6.52 2.27 -11.68
CA GLY A 82 -7.69 3.15 -11.51
C GLY A 82 -7.40 4.50 -10.86
N GLY A 83 -6.14 4.84 -10.60
CA GLY A 83 -5.75 6.11 -9.97
C GLY A 83 -6.30 6.25 -8.55
N ASP A 84 -7.09 7.28 -8.32
CA ASP A 84 -7.78 7.60 -7.07
C ASP A 84 -9.24 7.07 -7.02
N SER A 85 -9.66 6.29 -8.01
CA SER A 85 -11.00 5.72 -8.12
C SER A 85 -11.08 4.39 -7.38
N PHE A 86 -11.40 4.44 -6.09
CA PHE A 86 -11.51 3.26 -5.22
C PHE A 86 -12.95 2.86 -4.89
N GLU A 87 -13.94 3.31 -5.67
CA GLU A 87 -15.38 3.09 -5.39
C GLU A 87 -15.77 1.63 -5.24
N THR A 88 -15.07 0.73 -5.94
CA THR A 88 -15.30 -0.72 -5.88
C THR A 88 -14.29 -1.46 -5.00
N ALA A 89 -13.35 -0.76 -4.40
CA ALA A 89 -12.34 -1.36 -3.54
C ALA A 89 -12.94 -1.79 -2.20
N THR A 90 -12.55 -2.95 -1.73
CA THR A 90 -12.97 -3.50 -0.44
C THR A 90 -11.79 -4.11 0.30
N ASN A 91 -11.90 -4.20 1.62
CA ASN A 91 -10.90 -4.88 2.46
C ASN A 91 -9.49 -4.26 2.34
N ILE A 92 -9.42 -2.94 2.24
CA ILE A 92 -8.16 -2.19 2.20
C ILE A 92 -8.08 -1.29 3.43
N ILE A 93 -6.88 -1.22 4.02
CA ILE A 93 -6.53 -0.24 5.03
C ILE A 93 -5.43 0.65 4.45
N PHE A 94 -5.70 1.94 4.33
CA PHE A 94 -4.69 2.96 4.06
C PHE A 94 -4.23 3.55 5.38
N SER A 95 -3.00 3.24 5.79
CA SER A 95 -2.37 3.81 6.99
C SER A 95 -1.33 4.84 6.61
N ASN A 96 -1.39 6.00 7.26
CA ASN A 96 -0.46 7.09 7.05
C ASN A 96 0.02 7.61 8.40
N GLY A 97 1.31 7.91 8.52
CA GLY A 97 1.84 8.64 9.67
C GLY A 97 1.63 10.14 9.50
N GLU A 98 1.19 10.83 10.53
CA GLU A 98 1.01 12.29 10.51
C GLU A 98 2.31 13.04 10.18
N LEU A 99 3.45 12.52 10.63
CA LEU A 99 4.78 13.09 10.39
C LEU A 99 5.46 12.54 9.13
N ASP A 100 4.74 11.74 8.32
CA ASP A 100 5.26 11.16 7.11
C ASP A 100 5.02 12.10 5.92
N PRO A 101 6.05 12.62 5.26
CA PRO A 101 5.88 13.43 4.05
C PRO A 101 5.12 12.72 2.93
N TRP A 102 5.17 11.38 2.88
CA TRP A 102 4.45 10.57 1.89
C TRP A 102 2.94 10.56 2.11
N SER A 103 2.46 10.96 3.30
CA SER A 103 1.03 11.10 3.55
C SER A 103 0.36 12.09 2.58
N ALA A 104 1.11 13.07 2.05
CA ALA A 104 0.62 14.03 1.06
C ALA A 104 0.17 13.41 -0.28
N VAL A 105 0.62 12.19 -0.58
CA VAL A 105 0.21 11.42 -1.76
C VAL A 105 -0.53 10.14 -1.38
N GLY A 106 -0.83 9.97 -0.09
CA GLY A 106 -1.61 8.87 0.45
C GLY A 106 -3.12 9.13 0.37
N VAL A 107 -3.89 8.09 0.59
CA VAL A 107 -5.35 8.20 0.76
C VAL A 107 -5.63 8.60 2.20
N LEU A 108 -6.17 9.81 2.41
CA LEU A 108 -6.45 10.37 3.75
C LEU A 108 -7.94 10.41 4.10
N GLU A 109 -8.81 10.24 3.11
CA GLU A 109 -10.26 10.15 3.29
C GLU A 109 -10.76 8.80 2.74
N PRO A 110 -11.65 8.09 3.44
CA PRO A 110 -12.14 6.80 2.95
C PRO A 110 -13.02 7.01 1.70
N PRO A 111 -12.68 6.38 0.57
CA PRO A 111 -13.44 6.52 -0.67
C PRO A 111 -14.77 5.75 -0.64
N SER A 112 -14.94 4.81 0.29
CA SER A 112 -16.17 4.05 0.51
C SER A 112 -16.20 3.50 1.95
N ASP A 113 -17.36 2.99 2.38
CA ASP A 113 -17.54 2.36 3.70
C ASP A 113 -16.73 1.06 3.87
N ASP A 114 -16.32 0.43 2.79
CA ASP A 114 -15.55 -0.81 2.78
C ASP A 114 -14.03 -0.60 2.84
N VAL A 115 -13.59 0.66 2.88
CA VAL A 115 -12.18 1.05 2.94
C VAL A 115 -11.90 1.81 4.24
N VAL A 116 -10.84 1.43 4.91
CA VAL A 116 -10.42 2.03 6.18
C VAL A 116 -9.24 2.96 5.94
N VAL A 117 -9.31 4.16 6.49
CA VAL A 117 -8.19 5.11 6.48
C VAL A 117 -7.77 5.42 7.91
N LEU A 118 -6.48 5.33 8.18
CA LEU A 118 -5.86 5.65 9.47
C LEU A 118 -4.80 6.72 9.29
N LEU A 119 -4.99 7.88 9.91
CA LEU A 119 -3.92 8.86 10.12
C LEU A 119 -3.42 8.70 11.56
N ILE A 120 -2.14 8.30 11.72
CA ILE A 120 -1.56 7.94 13.01
C ILE A 120 -0.80 9.14 13.57
N PRO A 121 -1.28 9.77 14.67
CA PRO A 121 -0.67 10.97 15.23
C PRO A 121 0.76 10.74 15.71
N GLY A 122 1.63 11.71 15.47
CA GLY A 122 3.02 11.71 15.93
C GLY A 122 3.90 10.59 15.36
N VAL A 123 3.43 9.90 14.32
CA VAL A 123 4.11 8.75 13.73
C VAL A 123 4.65 9.09 12.35
N ALA A 124 5.84 8.60 12.04
CA ALA A 124 6.50 8.78 10.75
C ALA A 124 6.28 7.57 9.82
N HIS A 125 7.03 7.53 8.73
CA HIS A 125 6.91 6.62 7.59
C HIS A 125 6.76 5.14 7.99
N HIS A 126 5.61 4.54 7.65
CA HIS A 126 5.20 3.13 7.82
C HIS A 126 5.64 2.47 9.14
N ALA A 127 5.60 3.19 10.26
CA ALA A 127 6.03 2.66 11.55
C ALA A 127 5.10 1.55 12.08
N ASP A 128 3.84 1.55 11.71
CA ASP A 128 2.83 0.52 11.96
C ASP A 128 3.23 -0.85 11.40
N LEU A 129 3.87 -0.89 10.22
CA LEU A 129 4.32 -2.12 9.56
C LEU A 129 5.62 -2.70 10.15
N ARG A 130 6.26 -1.99 11.06
CA ARG A 130 7.48 -2.49 11.73
C ARG A 130 7.13 -3.40 12.90
N PHE A 131 8.12 -4.18 13.34
CA PHE A 131 7.98 -4.96 14.58
C PHE A 131 7.67 -4.06 15.77
N SER A 132 6.77 -4.52 16.65
CA SER A 132 6.40 -3.82 17.87
C SER A 132 7.60 -3.69 18.81
N ARG A 133 7.72 -2.55 19.47
CA ARG A 133 8.77 -2.22 20.43
C ARG A 133 8.15 -1.71 21.72
N PRO A 134 8.80 -1.88 22.89
CA PRO A 134 8.33 -1.30 24.15
C PRO A 134 8.24 0.24 24.14
N SER A 135 8.98 0.89 23.23
CA SER A 135 9.00 2.35 23.05
C SER A 135 7.97 2.87 22.06
N ASP A 136 7.11 2.01 21.49
CA ASP A 136 6.06 2.45 20.55
C ASP A 136 5.04 3.33 21.28
N SER A 137 4.60 4.40 20.62
CA SER A 137 3.60 5.29 21.16
C SER A 137 2.24 4.60 21.33
N PRO A 138 1.38 5.05 22.26
CA PRO A 138 0.03 4.52 22.42
C PRO A 138 -0.78 4.56 21.12
N GLU A 139 -0.62 5.63 20.31
CA GLU A 139 -1.29 5.83 19.03
C GLU A 139 -0.88 4.76 18.02
N LEU A 140 0.42 4.44 17.95
CA LEU A 140 0.94 3.39 17.07
C LEU A 140 0.46 2.00 17.49
N VAL A 141 0.45 1.72 18.80
CA VAL A 141 -0.09 0.47 19.34
C VAL A 141 -1.58 0.33 19.03
N ARG A 142 -2.35 1.42 19.18
CA ARG A 142 -3.78 1.44 18.87
C ARG A 142 -4.04 1.24 17.38
N ALA A 143 -3.28 1.89 16.50
CA ALA A 143 -3.40 1.73 15.05
C ALA A 143 -3.24 0.26 14.65
N ARG A 144 -2.16 -0.39 15.08
CA ARG A 144 -1.94 -1.83 14.84
C ARG A 144 -3.06 -2.73 15.37
N GLN A 145 -3.69 -2.34 16.48
CA GLN A 145 -4.82 -3.10 17.02
C GLN A 145 -6.06 -2.95 16.13
N ILE A 146 -6.32 -1.76 15.61
CA ILE A 146 -7.39 -1.48 14.65
C ILE A 146 -7.17 -2.30 13.37
N GLU A 147 -5.99 -2.25 12.78
CA GLU A 147 -5.60 -3.01 11.59
C GLU A 147 -5.83 -4.51 11.78
N LYS A 148 -5.34 -5.07 12.89
CA LYS A 148 -5.54 -6.49 13.23
C LYS A 148 -7.02 -6.87 13.36
N ASN A 149 -7.84 -5.98 13.91
CA ASN A 149 -9.26 -6.25 14.08
C ASN A 149 -9.98 -6.28 12.73
N TYR A 150 -9.69 -5.33 11.84
CA TYR A 150 -10.26 -5.33 10.48
C TYR A 150 -9.81 -6.55 9.68
N ILE A 151 -8.53 -6.89 9.69
CA ILE A 151 -8.01 -8.08 9.01
C ILE A 151 -8.69 -9.35 9.52
N ARG A 152 -8.82 -9.52 10.83
CA ARG A 152 -9.51 -10.68 11.40
C ARG A 152 -10.98 -10.74 10.99
N HIS A 153 -11.67 -9.60 11.01
CA HIS A 153 -13.05 -9.51 10.58
C HIS A 153 -13.21 -9.93 9.11
N TRP A 154 -12.37 -9.44 8.22
CA TRP A 154 -12.43 -9.80 6.81
C TRP A 154 -12.14 -11.28 6.56
N ILE A 155 -11.16 -11.85 7.28
CA ILE A 155 -10.84 -13.29 7.19
C ILE A 155 -12.03 -14.13 7.66
N SER A 156 -12.66 -13.77 8.79
CA SER A 156 -13.83 -14.53 9.30
C SER A 156 -15.01 -14.45 8.34
N ASN A 157 -15.31 -13.28 7.80
CA ASN A 157 -16.38 -13.12 6.81
C ASN A 157 -16.12 -13.94 5.53
N PHE A 158 -14.86 -14.02 5.09
CA PHE A 158 -14.50 -14.84 3.93
C PHE A 158 -14.69 -16.34 4.22
N ALA A 159 -14.30 -16.80 5.39
CA ALA A 159 -14.50 -18.20 5.82
C ALA A 159 -16.00 -18.55 5.86
N ASP A 160 -16.84 -17.69 6.48
CA ASP A 160 -18.29 -17.90 6.55
C ASP A 160 -18.96 -17.95 5.17
N VAL A 161 -18.48 -17.16 4.21
CA VAL A 161 -18.96 -17.22 2.82
C VAL A 161 -18.52 -18.51 2.14
N GLY A 162 -17.30 -18.96 2.41
CA GLY A 162 -16.77 -20.23 1.91
C GLY A 162 -17.60 -21.43 2.38
N ASP A 163 -17.86 -21.49 3.68
CA ASP A 163 -18.67 -22.55 4.31
C ASP A 163 -20.10 -22.59 3.79
N ARG A 164 -20.75 -21.41 3.65
CA ARG A 164 -22.10 -21.33 3.06
C ARG A 164 -22.13 -21.79 1.60
N ARG A 165 -21.15 -21.47 0.79
CA ARG A 165 -21.04 -21.95 -0.61
C ARG A 165 -20.84 -23.46 -0.66
N LEU A 166 -20.01 -24.01 0.22
CA LEU A 166 -19.78 -25.44 0.33
C LEU A 166 -21.06 -26.16 0.73
N GLN A 167 -21.79 -25.66 1.72
CA GLN A 167 -23.06 -26.21 2.17
C GLN A 167 -24.10 -26.23 1.05
N VAL A 168 -24.27 -25.16 0.31
CA VAL A 168 -25.17 -25.11 -0.87
C VAL A 168 -24.80 -26.15 -1.93
N LEU A 169 -23.51 -26.38 -2.17
CA LEU A 169 -23.06 -27.41 -3.11
C LEU A 169 -23.37 -28.82 -2.59
N VAL A 170 -23.14 -29.10 -1.32
CA VAL A 170 -23.46 -30.38 -0.68
C VAL A 170 -24.96 -30.68 -0.76
N ASP A 171 -25.80 -29.70 -0.47
CA ASP A 171 -27.26 -29.84 -0.54
C ASP A 171 -27.72 -30.14 -1.97
N ARG A 172 -27.20 -29.42 -2.98
CA ARG A 172 -27.49 -29.69 -4.40
C ARG A 172 -27.11 -31.09 -4.85
N VAL A 173 -25.96 -31.59 -4.38
CA VAL A 173 -25.50 -32.98 -4.70
C VAL A 173 -26.42 -34.02 -4.03
N SER A 174 -26.80 -33.77 -2.79
CA SER A 174 -27.72 -34.62 -2.03
C SER A 174 -29.11 -34.72 -2.70
N ASP A 175 -29.67 -33.60 -3.13
CA ASP A 175 -30.95 -33.57 -3.82
C ASP A 175 -30.92 -34.29 -5.18
N LYS A 176 -29.85 -34.12 -5.97
CA LYS A 176 -29.67 -34.88 -7.19
C LYS A 176 -29.60 -36.39 -6.94
N LYS A 177 -28.96 -36.84 -5.87
CA LYS A 177 -28.94 -38.28 -5.49
C LYS A 177 -30.34 -38.76 -5.07
N LYS A 178 -31.10 -37.99 -4.32
CA LYS A 178 -32.49 -38.31 -3.95
C LYS A 178 -33.38 -38.42 -5.18
N GLN A 179 -33.27 -37.48 -6.11
CA GLN A 179 -34.04 -37.53 -7.37
C GLN A 179 -33.68 -38.71 -8.25
N ARG A 180 -32.41 -39.10 -8.35
CA ARG A 180 -31.98 -40.31 -9.08
C ARG A 180 -32.54 -41.59 -8.45
N LYS A 181 -32.53 -41.70 -7.10
CA LYS A 181 -33.14 -42.85 -6.41
C LYS A 181 -34.66 -42.93 -6.64
N ARG A 182 -35.36 -41.82 -6.60
CA ARG A 182 -36.82 -41.78 -6.89
C ARG A 182 -37.11 -42.20 -8.34
N LYS A 183 -36.34 -41.73 -9.33
CA LYS A 183 -36.53 -42.18 -10.73
C LYS A 183 -36.22 -43.67 -10.95
N LEU A 184 -35.25 -44.22 -10.25
CA LEU A 184 -34.95 -45.66 -10.30
C LEU A 184 -36.10 -46.52 -9.64
N LEU A 185 -36.64 -46.09 -8.52
CA LEU A 185 -37.77 -46.75 -7.87
C LEU A 185 -39.04 -46.75 -8.75
N ILE A 186 -39.34 -45.64 -9.41
CA ILE A 186 -40.48 -45.57 -10.32
C ILE A 186 -40.31 -46.48 -11.56
N LYS A 187 -39.07 -46.61 -12.05
CA LYS A 187 -38.77 -47.49 -13.18
C LYS A 187 -38.86 -49.00 -12.83
N HIS A 188 -38.85 -49.39 -11.58
CA HIS A 188 -38.97 -50.79 -11.12
C HIS A 188 -40.43 -51.13 -10.67
N LEU A 189 -41.32 -50.11 -10.62
CA LEU A 189 -42.72 -50.27 -10.24
C LEU A 189 -43.68 -50.20 -11.46
N LEU A 190 -43.16 -49.90 -12.63
CA LEU A 190 -43.84 -50.01 -13.94
C LEU A 190 -43.24 -51.14 -14.75
#